data_b329ac007a9cdad5b1613a78a8270f2e
#
_entry.id   b329ac007a9cdad5b1613a78a8270f2e
#
_cell.length_a   1.000
_cell.length_b   1.000
_cell.length_c   1.000
_cell.angle_alpha   90.00
_cell.angle_beta   90.00
_cell.angle_gamma   90.00
#
_symmetry.space_group_name_H-M   'P 1'
#
loop_
_entity.id
_entity.type
_entity.pdbx_description
1 polymer ?
#
loop_
_entity_poly.entity_id
_entity_poly.type
_entity_poly.pdbx_seq_one_letter_code
_entity_poly.pdbx_strand_id
1 'polypeptide(L)'
;MGNIYCRWSICVNEARIAIDEVIEQANNNAYGLAAAVWTRDVKKAHTVSRRLKAGTVWINTYGLMDASLPFGAYKSSGFGRELGSHAIQHYTELKTVWLNMG
;
A
#
# COMPACT_ATOMS: atom_id res chain seq x y z
N MET A 1 15.89 -12.69 -9.06
CA MET A 1 15.96 -11.25 -9.26
C MET A 1 14.60 -10.64 -8.95
N GLY A 2 14.55 -9.60 -8.19
CA GLY A 2 13.32 -8.89 -7.86
C GLY A 2 13.32 -7.49 -8.46
N ASN A 3 12.18 -7.04 -8.93
CA ASN A 3 11.95 -5.66 -9.35
C ASN A 3 10.94 -5.03 -8.42
N ILE A 4 11.18 -3.79 -8.01
CA ILE A 4 10.25 -3.00 -7.23
C ILE A 4 9.78 -1.85 -8.11
N TYR A 5 8.46 -1.74 -8.28
CA TYR A 5 7.84 -0.65 -9.03
C TYR A 5 6.97 0.16 -8.07
N CYS A 6 7.26 1.44 -7.98
CA CYS A 6 6.35 2.40 -7.38
C CYS A 6 5.66 3.20 -8.49
N ARG A 7 4.35 3.30 -8.42
CA ARG A 7 3.59 4.14 -9.37
C ARG A 7 4.03 5.60 -9.21
N TRP A 8 4.51 6.18 -10.28
CA TRP A 8 5.02 7.54 -10.50
C TRP A 8 6.53 7.71 -10.46
N SER A 9 7.30 6.74 -10.65
CA SER A 9 8.70 6.88 -10.97
C SER A 9 9.69 6.09 -10.19
N ILE A 10 10.02 5.00 -10.27
CA ILE A 10 11.36 4.44 -10.17
C ILE A 10 11.24 2.95 -10.37
N CYS A 11 11.63 2.49 -11.53
CA CYS A 11 11.98 1.09 -11.75
C CYS A 11 13.39 0.89 -11.21
N VAL A 12 13.54 0.22 -10.10
CA VAL A 12 14.86 -0.19 -9.62
C VAL A 12 15.07 -1.63 -10.06
N ASN A 13 15.99 -1.83 -10.98
CA ASN A 13 16.38 -3.15 -11.43
C ASN A 13 17.49 -3.69 -10.51
N GLU A 14 17.14 -4.67 -9.74
CA GLU A 14 17.83 -5.11 -8.52
C GLU A 14 19.12 -5.92 -8.72
N ALA A 15 19.70 -5.99 -9.87
CA ALA A 15 20.84 -6.90 -10.08
C ALA A 15 22.09 -6.58 -9.21
N ARG A 16 22.16 -5.43 -8.55
CA ARG A 16 23.39 -4.98 -7.84
C ARG A 16 23.18 -4.09 -6.60
N ILE A 17 21.96 -3.86 -6.16
CA ILE A 17 21.67 -2.94 -5.05
C ILE A 17 21.18 -3.72 -3.83
N ALA A 18 21.66 -3.35 -2.64
CA ALA A 18 21.17 -3.93 -1.39
C ALA A 18 19.68 -3.62 -1.16
N ILE A 19 18.94 -4.56 -0.58
CA ILE A 19 17.49 -4.41 -0.33
C ILE A 19 17.18 -3.14 0.45
N ASP A 20 18.00 -2.79 1.42
CA ASP A 20 17.81 -1.59 2.25
C ASP A 20 17.88 -0.31 1.42
N GLU A 21 18.81 -0.22 0.49
CA GLU A 21 18.92 0.92 -0.43
C GLU A 21 17.71 1.02 -1.36
N VAL A 22 17.25 -0.11 -1.87
CA VAL A 22 16.07 -0.15 -2.75
C VAL A 22 14.83 0.35 -2.01
N ILE A 23 14.62 -0.10 -0.79
CA ILE A 23 13.50 0.33 0.04
C ILE A 23 13.61 1.82 0.36
N GLU A 24 14.79 2.30 0.70
CA GLU A 24 15.03 3.71 0.97
C GLU A 24 14.71 4.57 -0.25
N GLN A 25 15.22 4.20 -1.42
CA GLN A 25 14.94 4.90 -2.68
C GLN A 25 13.44 4.86 -3.03
N ALA A 26 12.80 3.71 -2.89
CA ALA A 26 11.38 3.56 -3.16
C ALA A 26 10.51 4.42 -2.22
N ASN A 27 10.95 4.59 -0.98
CA ASN A 27 10.25 5.41 0.01
C ASN A 27 10.61 6.90 -0.07
N ASN A 28 11.67 7.25 -0.76
CA ASN A 28 12.16 8.62 -0.87
C ASN A 28 11.40 9.43 -1.93
N ASN A 29 10.10 9.54 -1.75
CA ASN A 29 9.24 10.41 -2.56
C ASN A 29 8.03 10.85 -1.73
N ALA A 30 7.31 11.88 -2.21
CA ALA A 30 6.16 12.45 -1.52
C ALA A 30 4.89 11.58 -1.63
N TYR A 31 4.87 10.58 -2.49
CA TYR A 31 3.69 9.79 -2.81
C TYR A 31 3.78 8.38 -2.23
N GLY A 32 2.63 7.74 -2.05
CA GLY A 32 2.56 6.40 -1.47
C GLY A 32 1.23 5.71 -1.77
N LEU A 33 0.76 5.77 -3.03
CA LEU A 33 -0.49 5.12 -3.42
C LEU A 33 -0.31 3.61 -3.53
N ALA A 34 0.61 3.18 -4.36
CA ALA A 34 0.77 1.78 -4.69
C ALA A 34 2.22 1.45 -5.04
N ALA A 35 2.60 0.22 -4.79
CA ALA A 35 3.89 -0.34 -5.15
C ALA A 35 3.73 -1.81 -5.56
N ALA A 36 4.71 -2.35 -6.26
CA ALA A 36 4.75 -3.77 -6.60
C ALA A 36 6.17 -4.32 -6.49
N VAL A 37 6.25 -5.58 -6.09
CA VAL A 37 7.51 -6.30 -5.87
C VAL A 37 7.48 -7.60 -6.67
N TRP A 38 8.51 -7.88 -7.45
CA TRP A 38 8.68 -9.16 -8.14
C TRP A 38 9.89 -9.90 -7.56
N THR A 39 9.64 -11.02 -6.95
CA THR A 39 10.68 -11.89 -6.40
C THR A 39 10.20 -13.32 -6.25
N ARG A 40 11.12 -14.27 -6.32
CA ARG A 40 10.86 -15.68 -6.00
C ARG A 40 11.10 -15.99 -4.52
N ASP A 41 11.73 -15.08 -3.80
CA ASP A 41 12.03 -15.24 -2.39
C ASP A 41 10.88 -14.68 -1.54
N VAL A 42 10.12 -15.56 -0.90
CA VAL A 42 8.97 -15.22 -0.06
C VAL A 42 9.36 -14.33 1.13
N LYS A 43 10.50 -14.57 1.74
CA LYS A 43 10.97 -13.74 2.85
C LYS A 43 11.26 -12.31 2.40
N LYS A 44 11.92 -12.16 1.26
CA LYS A 44 12.14 -10.84 0.64
C LYS A 44 10.84 -10.14 0.31
N ALA A 45 9.89 -10.86 -0.30
CA ALA A 45 8.59 -10.32 -0.62
C ALA A 45 7.89 -9.71 0.60
N HIS A 46 7.82 -10.45 1.68
CA HIS A 46 7.19 -9.96 2.92
C HIS A 46 7.97 -8.84 3.60
N THR A 47 9.28 -8.93 3.63
CA THR A 47 10.13 -7.87 4.23
C THR A 47 9.98 -6.56 3.48
N VAL A 48 10.06 -6.60 2.17
CA VAL A 48 9.97 -5.41 1.33
C VAL A 48 8.56 -4.82 1.39
N SER A 49 7.52 -5.66 1.27
CA SER A 49 6.13 -5.17 1.29
C SER A 49 5.77 -4.45 2.59
N ARG A 50 6.27 -4.91 3.73
CA ARG A 50 6.04 -4.25 5.03
C ARG A 50 6.76 -2.92 5.17
N ARG A 51 7.90 -2.77 4.54
CA ARG A 51 8.76 -1.59 4.65
C ARG A 51 8.46 -0.51 3.61
N LEU A 52 7.75 -0.87 2.54
CA LEU A 52 7.28 0.09 1.54
C LEU A 52 6.14 0.95 2.10
N LYS A 53 6.31 2.26 2.01
CA LYS A 53 5.31 3.24 2.46
C LYS A 53 4.29 3.51 1.35
N ALA A 54 3.46 2.51 1.07
CA ALA A 54 2.39 2.58 0.08
C ALA A 54 1.11 1.95 0.65
N GLY A 55 -0.03 2.46 0.26
CA GLY A 55 -1.32 1.97 0.70
C GLY A 55 -1.66 0.58 0.17
N THR A 56 -1.18 0.25 -1.00
CA THR A 56 -1.30 -1.09 -1.60
C THR A 56 0.06 -1.55 -2.12
N VAL A 57 0.43 -2.77 -1.78
CA VAL A 57 1.64 -3.41 -2.31
C VAL A 57 1.26 -4.75 -2.91
N TRP A 58 1.55 -4.92 -4.20
CA TRP A 58 1.38 -6.18 -4.90
C TRP A 58 2.68 -6.99 -4.91
N ILE A 59 2.56 -8.29 -4.84
CA ILE A 59 3.68 -9.22 -4.95
C ILE A 59 3.47 -10.09 -6.19
N ASN A 60 4.42 -10.05 -7.11
CA ASN A 60 4.43 -10.79 -8.39
C ASN A 60 3.20 -10.53 -9.28
N THR A 61 2.54 -9.42 -9.09
CA THR A 61 1.42 -8.94 -9.88
C THR A 61 1.33 -7.43 -9.81
N TYR A 62 0.41 -6.83 -10.55
CA TYR A 62 0.14 -5.40 -10.47
C TYR A 62 -1.29 -5.09 -10.92
N GLY A 63 -1.91 -4.14 -10.23
CA GLY A 63 -3.19 -3.59 -10.65
C GLY A 63 -4.42 -4.45 -10.32
N LEU A 64 -4.24 -5.59 -9.65
CA LEU A 64 -5.37 -6.39 -9.18
C LEU A 64 -6.07 -5.65 -8.02
N MET A 65 -7.37 -5.54 -8.13
CA MET A 65 -8.23 -4.91 -7.12
C MET A 65 -9.39 -5.83 -6.80
N ASP A 66 -9.76 -5.85 -5.54
CA ASP A 66 -10.93 -6.56 -5.07
C ASP A 66 -11.80 -5.60 -4.25
N ALA A 67 -13.10 -5.60 -4.51
CA ALA A 67 -14.04 -4.70 -3.84
C ALA A 67 -14.15 -4.94 -2.33
N SER A 68 -13.72 -6.08 -1.84
CA SER A 68 -13.68 -6.40 -0.41
C SER A 68 -12.46 -5.86 0.32
N LEU A 69 -11.43 -5.42 -0.41
CA LEU A 69 -10.17 -4.94 0.14
C LEU A 69 -10.06 -3.42 0.05
N PRO A 70 -9.63 -2.75 1.12
CA PRO A 70 -9.43 -1.30 1.12
C PRO A 70 -8.39 -0.88 0.08
N PHE A 71 -8.67 0.19 -0.64
CA PHE A 71 -7.73 0.83 -1.54
C PHE A 71 -7.56 2.30 -1.15
N GLY A 72 -6.35 2.75 -0.98
CA GLY A 72 -6.04 4.11 -0.64
C GLY A 72 -4.55 4.34 -0.47
N ALA A 73 -4.18 5.56 -0.20
CA ALA A 73 -2.81 6.00 -0.26
C ALA A 73 -2.21 6.33 1.11
N TYR A 74 -0.89 6.39 1.10
CA TYR A 74 -0.08 7.00 2.14
C TYR A 74 0.47 8.34 1.63
N LYS A 75 0.98 9.14 2.54
CA LYS A 75 1.65 10.41 2.24
C LYS A 75 0.78 11.35 1.38
N SER A 76 1.41 12.09 0.46
CA SER A 76 0.74 13.07 -0.40
C SER A 76 -0.15 12.47 -1.49
N SER A 77 -0.16 11.16 -1.66
CA SER A 77 -1.11 10.50 -2.57
C SER A 77 -2.55 10.53 -2.06
N GLY A 78 -2.77 10.95 -0.81
CA GLY A 78 -4.08 11.18 -0.22
C GLY A 78 -4.29 10.43 1.08
N PHE A 79 -5.44 10.66 1.67
CA PHE A 79 -5.92 9.97 2.88
C PHE A 79 -7.28 9.34 2.62
N GLY A 80 -7.69 8.46 3.52
CA GLY A 80 -8.90 7.68 3.37
C GLY A 80 -8.70 6.40 2.58
N ARG A 81 -9.76 5.64 2.46
CA ARG A 81 -9.77 4.35 1.75
C ARG A 81 -11.06 4.20 0.97
N GLU A 82 -10.92 3.67 -0.24
CA GLU A 82 -12.04 3.19 -1.04
C GLU A 82 -12.09 1.67 -0.97
N LEU A 83 -13.20 1.10 -1.37
CA LEU A 83 -13.43 -0.34 -1.33
C LEU A 83 -13.35 -0.96 0.07
N GLY A 84 -13.79 -2.19 0.20
CA GLY A 84 -13.87 -2.86 1.48
C GLY A 84 -14.83 -2.17 2.47
N SER A 85 -14.86 -2.67 3.69
CA SER A 85 -15.70 -2.12 4.77
C SER A 85 -15.32 -0.70 5.19
N HIS A 86 -14.08 -0.30 4.96
CA HIS A 86 -13.57 1.02 5.34
C HIS A 86 -14.14 2.16 4.47
N ALA A 87 -14.59 1.85 3.25
CA ALA A 87 -15.17 2.85 2.36
C ALA A 87 -16.43 3.49 2.94
N ILE A 88 -17.21 2.74 3.71
CA ILE A 88 -18.46 3.24 4.30
C ILE A 88 -18.23 4.40 5.27
N GLN A 89 -17.05 4.49 5.88
CA GLN A 89 -16.72 5.55 6.82
C GLN A 89 -16.74 6.94 6.21
N HIS A 90 -16.53 7.06 4.89
CA HIS A 90 -16.60 8.33 4.17
C HIS A 90 -18.03 8.84 3.93
N TYR A 91 -19.02 7.97 4.06
CA TYR A 91 -20.42 8.25 3.77
C TYR A 91 -21.32 8.20 5.00
N THR A 92 -20.74 7.93 6.16
CA THR A 92 -21.48 7.76 7.41
C THR A 92 -20.86 8.56 8.53
N GLU A 93 -21.72 8.99 9.47
CA GLU A 93 -21.30 9.56 10.74
C GLU A 93 -21.72 8.62 11.86
N LEU A 94 -20.83 8.40 12.82
CA LEU A 94 -21.14 7.63 14.00
C LEU A 94 -22.00 8.47 14.96
N LYS A 95 -23.13 7.87 15.41
CA LYS A 95 -24.02 8.48 16.38
C LYS A 95 -24.33 7.49 17.49
N THR A 96 -24.15 7.92 18.73
CA THR A 96 -24.54 7.14 19.89
C THR A 96 -25.83 7.72 20.50
N VAL A 97 -26.80 6.86 20.72
CA VAL A 97 -28.07 7.24 21.38
C VAL A 97 -28.23 6.40 22.63
N TRP A 98 -28.41 7.10 23.73
CA TRP A 98 -28.73 6.48 25.02
C TRP A 98 -30.19 6.77 25.36
N LEU A 99 -30.98 5.75 25.56
CA LEU A 99 -32.36 5.88 25.97
C LEU A 99 -32.56 5.12 27.31
N ASN A 100 -32.99 5.86 28.32
CA ASN A 100 -33.42 5.28 29.59
C ASN A 100 -34.94 5.23 29.62
N MET A 101 -35.50 4.04 29.80
CA MET A 101 -36.95 3.82 29.83
C MET A 101 -37.51 3.73 31.26
N GLY A 102 -36.75 4.12 32.22
CA GLY A 102 -37.15 4.12 33.63
C GLY A 102 -36.09 3.53 34.52
#